data_48c6fd85659c32c19d8486b2b9af3460
#
_entry.id   48c6fd85659c32c19d8486b2b9af3460
#
_cell.length_a   1.000
_cell.length_b   1.000
_cell.length_c   1.000
_cell.angle_alpha   90.00
_cell.angle_beta   90.00
_cell.angle_gamma   90.00
#
_symmetry.space_group_name_H-M   'P 1'
#
loop_
_entity.id
_entity.type
_entity.pdbx_description
1 polymer ?
#
loop_
_entity_poly.entity_id
_entity_poly.type
_entity_poly.pdbx_seq_one_letter_code
_entity_poly.pdbx_strand_id
1 'polypeptide(L)'
;AIQEEIQGLCSLRFRQRELDYLRSFRFIKSDFVDFLGLFQMNAKYISVTPSPKDNGEIDILIRGPWLHTILFEIPVLAIVNEIYFRETVRLPDYAEGRRRLDEKLSLITGQPGLEGIRIADYGTRRRFSRLWHEEVLQTCKARLGPIFAGTSNVMYAMHHGITPLGTMAHEYLQACQALGPRLRDTQVFGFETWAREYRGDLGIALSDVYGMNAFLRDFDMYFCKLFDGARHDSGDPFEWGERLIAHYEANRVDPKTKTLVFSDALTFPLMVQLYQRFRDRARIAFGIGTNLTNDLGYVPLQIVIKMVRC
;
A
#
# COMPACT_ATOMS: atom_id res chain seq x y z
N ALA A 1 -3.31 -17.61 20.16
CA ALA A 1 -3.07 -17.59 18.71
C ALA A 1 -2.45 -16.26 18.24
N ILE A 2 -3.14 -15.09 18.31
CA ILE A 2 -2.57 -13.80 17.80
C ILE A 2 -1.27 -13.44 18.53
N GLN A 3 -1.22 -13.54 19.85
CA GLN A 3 -0.01 -13.24 20.63
C GLN A 3 1.15 -14.17 20.29
N GLU A 4 0.89 -15.44 20.05
CA GLU A 4 1.90 -16.44 19.66
C GLU A 4 2.50 -16.13 18.31
N GLU A 5 1.64 -15.77 17.32
CA GLU A 5 2.10 -15.37 15.98
C GLU A 5 2.91 -14.06 16.02
N ILE A 6 2.52 -13.11 16.89
CA ILE A 6 3.29 -11.88 17.11
C ILE A 6 4.64 -12.17 17.79
N GLN A 7 4.69 -13.11 18.73
CA GLN A 7 5.97 -13.55 19.31
C GLN A 7 6.85 -14.22 18.26
N GLY A 8 6.25 -15.08 17.42
CA GLY A 8 6.93 -15.66 16.26
C GLY A 8 7.48 -14.58 15.32
N LEU A 9 6.67 -13.57 14.97
CA LEU A 9 7.11 -12.42 14.18
C LEU A 9 8.31 -11.71 14.83
N CYS A 10 8.28 -11.48 16.13
CA CYS A 10 9.35 -10.81 16.87
C CYS A 10 10.64 -11.66 16.98
N SER A 11 10.58 -12.95 16.70
CA SER A 11 11.78 -13.81 16.64
C SER A 11 12.52 -13.76 15.30
N LEU A 12 11.88 -13.21 14.27
CA LEU A 12 12.45 -13.13 12.93
C LEU A 12 13.63 -12.14 12.85
N ARG A 13 14.55 -12.44 11.95
CA ARG A 13 15.65 -11.56 11.54
C ARG A 13 15.76 -11.57 10.03
N PHE A 14 16.24 -10.48 9.47
CA PHE A 14 16.57 -10.41 8.06
C PHE A 14 17.72 -11.39 7.74
N ARG A 15 17.52 -12.20 6.71
CA ARG A 15 18.53 -13.11 6.20
C ARG A 15 19.43 -12.40 5.19
N GLN A 16 20.65 -12.88 5.00
CA GLN A 16 21.61 -12.27 4.07
C GLN A 16 21.02 -12.08 2.66
N ARG A 17 20.33 -13.08 2.12
CA ARG A 17 19.67 -13.00 0.82
C ARG A 17 18.65 -11.87 0.71
N GLU A 18 17.90 -11.61 1.80
CA GLU A 18 16.91 -10.53 1.87
C GLU A 18 17.59 -9.15 1.90
N LEU A 19 18.68 -9.04 2.66
CA LEU A 19 19.50 -7.83 2.73
C LEU A 19 20.16 -7.53 1.38
N ASP A 20 20.70 -8.54 0.71
CA ASP A 20 21.33 -8.41 -0.61
C ASP A 20 20.30 -7.98 -1.66
N TYR A 21 19.07 -8.53 -1.58
CA TYR A 21 17.96 -8.10 -2.44
C TYR A 21 17.60 -6.63 -2.22
N LEU A 22 17.49 -6.18 -0.96
CA LEU A 22 17.24 -4.77 -0.64
C LEU A 22 18.37 -3.86 -1.12
N ARG A 23 19.64 -4.26 -0.99
CA ARG A 23 20.80 -3.51 -1.51
C ARG A 23 20.81 -3.36 -3.03
N SER A 24 20.13 -4.24 -3.75
CA SER A 24 20.03 -4.16 -5.21
C SER A 24 19.19 -2.97 -5.70
N PHE A 25 18.39 -2.35 -4.83
CA PHE A 25 17.58 -1.18 -5.19
C PHE A 25 18.35 0.12 -4.96
N ARG A 26 18.54 0.89 -6.02
CA ARG A 26 19.30 2.15 -6.00
C ARG A 26 18.77 3.21 -5.01
N PHE A 27 17.46 3.14 -4.71
CA PHE A 27 16.78 4.08 -3.82
C PHE A 27 16.77 3.65 -2.34
N ILE A 28 17.22 2.43 -2.03
CA ILE A 28 17.39 1.98 -0.64
C ILE A 28 18.87 2.17 -0.26
N LYS A 29 19.12 3.02 0.73
CA LYS A 29 20.47 3.31 1.18
C LYS A 29 21.10 2.13 1.92
N SER A 30 22.40 1.95 1.73
CA SER A 30 23.15 0.84 2.34
C SER A 30 23.15 0.88 3.88
N ASP A 31 23.23 2.07 4.47
CA ASP A 31 23.19 2.27 5.92
C ASP A 31 21.86 1.81 6.53
N PHE A 32 20.73 2.03 5.83
CA PHE A 32 19.45 1.49 6.24
C PHE A 32 19.41 -0.04 6.14
N VAL A 33 19.98 -0.63 5.11
CA VAL A 33 20.05 -2.10 4.98
C VAL A 33 20.97 -2.71 6.05
N ASP A 34 22.07 -2.04 6.37
CA ASP A 34 22.96 -2.45 7.46
C ASP A 34 22.25 -2.40 8.83
N PHE A 35 21.45 -1.33 9.06
CA PHE A 35 20.54 -1.27 10.22
C PHE A 35 19.56 -2.45 10.24
N LEU A 36 18.92 -2.79 9.12
CA LEU A 36 18.00 -3.94 9.05
C LEU A 36 18.70 -5.28 9.38
N GLY A 37 19.98 -5.42 9.05
CA GLY A 37 20.78 -6.59 9.43
C GLY A 37 20.95 -6.78 10.94
N LEU A 38 20.88 -5.70 11.71
CA LEU A 38 20.91 -5.69 13.16
C LEU A 38 19.50 -5.66 13.79
N PHE A 39 18.50 -5.31 13.01
CA PHE A 39 17.15 -5.06 13.50
C PHE A 39 16.41 -6.36 13.85
N GLN A 40 15.67 -6.28 14.93
CA GLN A 40 14.69 -7.29 15.34
C GLN A 40 13.52 -6.59 15.99
N MET A 41 12.30 -6.99 15.62
CA MET A 41 11.10 -6.53 16.30
C MET A 41 11.10 -6.99 17.76
N ASN A 42 10.54 -6.19 18.66
CA ASN A 42 10.52 -6.52 20.07
C ASN A 42 9.08 -6.50 20.60
N ALA A 43 8.66 -7.64 21.14
CA ALA A 43 7.30 -7.84 21.65
C ALA A 43 6.93 -6.88 22.81
N LYS A 44 7.91 -6.27 23.49
CA LYS A 44 7.63 -5.25 24.52
C LYS A 44 6.92 -4.00 24.01
N TYR A 45 6.97 -3.76 22.70
CA TYR A 45 6.34 -2.59 22.07
C TYR A 45 4.92 -2.83 21.60
N ILE A 46 4.40 -4.06 21.70
CA ILE A 46 3.04 -4.39 21.29
C ILE A 46 2.30 -5.13 22.40
N SER A 47 1.05 -4.75 22.62
CA SER A 47 0.13 -5.46 23.51
C SER A 47 -1.15 -5.79 22.77
N VAL A 48 -1.70 -6.97 23.04
CA VAL A 48 -2.99 -7.43 22.54
C VAL A 48 -3.82 -7.82 23.75
N THR A 49 -4.94 -7.13 23.96
CA THR A 49 -5.82 -7.35 25.12
C THR A 49 -7.27 -7.45 24.66
N PRO A 50 -8.13 -8.17 25.39
CA PRO A 50 -9.57 -8.07 25.18
C PRO A 50 -10.03 -6.61 25.33
N SER A 51 -10.93 -6.17 24.46
CA SER A 51 -11.51 -4.83 24.59
C SER A 51 -12.33 -4.70 25.88
N PRO A 52 -12.22 -3.57 26.61
CA PRO A 52 -13.04 -3.32 27.78
C PRO A 52 -14.56 -3.35 27.54
N LYS A 53 -14.98 -3.30 26.29
CA LYS A 53 -16.39 -3.30 25.89
C LYS A 53 -17.07 -4.66 25.99
N ASP A 54 -16.34 -5.72 26.33
CA ASP A 54 -16.81 -7.11 26.49
C ASP A 54 -17.70 -7.62 25.33
N ASN A 55 -17.35 -7.22 24.11
CA ASN A 55 -18.09 -7.55 22.88
C ASN A 55 -17.34 -8.55 21.97
N GLY A 56 -16.32 -9.22 22.52
CA GLY A 56 -15.44 -10.13 21.76
C GLY A 56 -14.40 -9.42 20.87
N GLU A 57 -14.29 -8.09 20.95
CA GLU A 57 -13.25 -7.31 20.27
C GLU A 57 -11.91 -7.41 21.00
N ILE A 58 -10.85 -7.09 20.27
CA ILE A 58 -9.49 -6.98 20.84
C ILE A 58 -8.93 -5.60 20.59
N ASP A 59 -8.19 -5.08 21.55
CA ASP A 59 -7.41 -3.88 21.43
C ASP A 59 -5.94 -4.24 21.15
N ILE A 60 -5.38 -3.67 20.08
CA ILE A 60 -3.96 -3.82 19.73
C ILE A 60 -3.31 -2.44 19.88
N LEU A 61 -2.38 -2.33 20.80
CA LEU A 61 -1.66 -1.10 21.05
C LEU A 61 -0.16 -1.31 20.78
N ILE A 62 0.40 -0.48 19.90
CA ILE A 62 1.82 -0.45 19.58
C ILE A 62 2.39 0.85 20.14
N ARG A 63 3.41 0.74 21.03
CA ARG A 63 3.99 1.88 21.72
C ARG A 63 5.49 1.74 21.85
N GLY A 64 6.26 2.70 21.36
CA GLY A 64 7.73 2.69 21.45
C GLY A 64 8.38 3.68 20.49
N PRO A 65 9.71 3.68 20.36
CA PRO A 65 10.40 4.49 19.36
C PRO A 65 9.91 4.18 17.96
N TRP A 66 9.65 5.20 17.16
CA TRP A 66 9.03 5.05 15.82
C TRP A 66 9.79 4.08 14.91
N LEU A 67 11.12 4.13 14.94
CA LEU A 67 11.98 3.21 14.19
C LEU A 67 11.70 1.73 14.47
N HIS A 68 11.24 1.40 15.68
CA HIS A 68 10.86 0.03 16.06
C HIS A 68 9.38 -0.28 15.83
N THR A 69 8.51 0.71 15.86
CA THR A 69 7.06 0.49 15.83
C THR A 69 6.48 0.55 14.42
N ILE A 70 7.10 1.31 13.51
CA ILE A 70 6.62 1.48 12.13
C ILE A 70 6.45 0.15 11.36
N LEU A 71 7.28 -0.83 11.64
CA LEU A 71 7.26 -2.11 10.93
C LEU A 71 6.19 -3.11 11.45
N PHE A 72 5.46 -2.78 12.52
CA PHE A 72 4.41 -3.66 13.04
C PHE A 72 3.10 -3.62 12.24
N GLU A 73 2.74 -2.49 11.62
CA GLU A 73 1.43 -2.31 10.99
C GLU A 73 1.07 -3.47 10.05
N ILE A 74 1.85 -3.67 9.02
CA ILE A 74 1.53 -4.63 7.95
C ILE A 74 1.48 -6.07 8.44
N PRO A 75 2.52 -6.61 9.13
CA PRO A 75 2.49 -8.00 9.56
C PRO A 75 1.44 -8.26 10.65
N VAL A 76 1.20 -7.32 11.56
CA VAL A 76 0.18 -7.49 12.61
C VAL A 76 -1.21 -7.55 11.99
N LEU A 77 -1.53 -6.64 11.05
CA LEU A 77 -2.82 -6.69 10.34
C LEU A 77 -2.98 -7.97 9.53
N ALA A 78 -1.93 -8.46 8.86
CA ALA A 78 -1.95 -9.72 8.14
C ALA A 78 -2.18 -10.92 9.08
N ILE A 79 -1.53 -10.94 10.25
CA ILE A 79 -1.72 -11.98 11.29
C ILE A 79 -3.17 -11.99 11.78
N VAL A 80 -3.72 -10.81 12.13
CA VAL A 80 -5.10 -10.70 12.63
C VAL A 80 -6.09 -11.21 11.61
N ASN A 81 -5.97 -10.80 10.33
CA ASN A 81 -6.85 -11.26 9.27
C ASN A 81 -6.76 -12.78 9.08
N GLU A 82 -5.55 -13.32 8.97
CA GLU A 82 -5.35 -14.75 8.72
C GLU A 82 -5.88 -15.61 9.87
N ILE A 83 -5.65 -15.21 11.13
CA ILE A 83 -6.17 -15.91 12.29
C ILE A 83 -7.69 -15.82 12.35
N TYR A 84 -8.27 -14.63 12.10
CA TYR A 84 -9.73 -14.48 12.07
C TYR A 84 -10.37 -15.45 11.09
N PHE A 85 -9.89 -15.53 9.86
CA PHE A 85 -10.47 -16.44 8.87
C PHE A 85 -10.19 -17.91 9.20
N ARG A 86 -9.03 -18.23 9.74
CA ARG A 86 -8.71 -19.59 10.21
C ARG A 86 -9.66 -20.09 11.30
N GLU A 87 -10.07 -19.21 12.22
CA GLU A 87 -10.96 -19.57 13.34
C GLU A 87 -12.44 -19.50 12.96
N THR A 88 -12.83 -18.63 12.01
CA THR A 88 -14.25 -18.44 11.64
C THR A 88 -14.66 -19.25 10.42
N VAL A 89 -13.74 -19.62 9.55
CA VAL A 89 -13.99 -20.35 8.31
C VAL A 89 -13.31 -21.72 8.37
N ARG A 90 -14.06 -22.75 8.75
CA ARG A 90 -13.52 -24.12 8.93
C ARG A 90 -12.97 -24.74 7.64
N LEU A 91 -13.66 -24.53 6.52
CA LEU A 91 -13.29 -25.04 5.20
C LEU A 91 -13.37 -23.90 4.18
N PRO A 92 -12.27 -23.19 3.93
CA PRO A 92 -12.25 -22.11 2.95
C PRO A 92 -12.57 -22.61 1.53
N ASP A 93 -13.48 -21.93 0.86
CA ASP A 93 -13.83 -22.23 -0.54
C ASP A 93 -12.82 -21.58 -1.50
N TYR A 94 -11.68 -22.20 -1.66
CA TYR A 94 -10.68 -21.74 -2.62
C TYR A 94 -11.12 -21.89 -4.09
N ALA A 95 -12.08 -22.80 -4.38
CA ALA A 95 -12.63 -22.93 -5.73
C ALA A 95 -13.43 -21.68 -6.11
N GLU A 96 -14.27 -21.19 -5.19
CA GLU A 96 -14.98 -19.92 -5.36
C GLU A 96 -14.01 -18.74 -5.45
N GLY A 97 -12.98 -18.72 -4.63
CA GLY A 97 -11.91 -17.69 -4.73
C GLY A 97 -11.26 -17.65 -6.10
N ARG A 98 -10.89 -18.81 -6.66
CA ARG A 98 -10.31 -18.91 -8.02
C ARG A 98 -11.30 -18.48 -9.10
N ARG A 99 -12.56 -18.86 -8.99
CA ARG A 99 -13.62 -18.46 -9.92
C ARG A 99 -13.76 -16.92 -9.95
N ARG A 100 -13.85 -16.30 -8.77
CA ARG A 100 -13.93 -14.83 -8.65
C ARG A 100 -12.69 -14.13 -9.18
N LEU A 101 -11.52 -14.67 -8.91
CA LEU A 101 -10.26 -14.13 -9.44
C LEU A 101 -10.24 -14.22 -10.97
N ASP A 102 -10.65 -15.39 -11.53
CA ASP A 102 -10.73 -15.59 -12.97
C ASP A 102 -11.67 -14.59 -13.65
N GLU A 103 -12.85 -14.38 -13.10
CA GLU A 103 -13.81 -13.38 -13.59
C GLU A 103 -13.22 -11.97 -13.61
N LYS A 104 -12.57 -11.54 -12.51
CA LYS A 104 -11.91 -10.24 -12.43
C LYS A 104 -10.84 -10.05 -13.49
N LEU A 105 -9.95 -11.03 -13.62
CA LEU A 105 -8.87 -10.95 -14.59
C LEU A 105 -9.38 -10.94 -16.02
N SER A 106 -10.47 -11.67 -16.29
CA SER A 106 -11.12 -11.70 -17.61
C SER A 106 -11.77 -10.36 -18.03
N LEU A 107 -12.12 -9.50 -17.05
CA LEU A 107 -12.62 -8.15 -17.36
C LEU A 107 -11.59 -7.24 -18.02
N ILE A 108 -10.31 -7.54 -17.89
CA ILE A 108 -9.22 -6.68 -18.37
C ILE A 108 -8.29 -7.39 -19.36
N THR A 109 -8.21 -8.72 -19.32
CA THR A 109 -7.32 -9.47 -20.20
C THR A 109 -7.89 -9.53 -21.62
N GLY A 110 -7.11 -9.10 -22.61
CA GLY A 110 -7.50 -9.14 -24.02
C GLY A 110 -8.63 -8.17 -24.40
N GLN A 111 -8.99 -7.24 -23.51
CA GLN A 111 -10.05 -6.26 -23.81
C GLN A 111 -9.48 -5.09 -24.61
N PRO A 112 -10.06 -4.78 -25.80
CA PRO A 112 -9.62 -3.64 -26.60
C PRO A 112 -9.67 -2.33 -25.82
N GLY A 113 -8.59 -1.55 -25.89
CA GLY A 113 -8.49 -0.26 -25.25
C GLY A 113 -8.11 -0.30 -23.77
N LEU A 114 -7.76 -1.48 -23.21
CA LEU A 114 -7.24 -1.65 -21.84
C LEU A 114 -5.77 -2.06 -21.80
N GLU A 115 -5.06 -2.06 -22.91
CA GLU A 115 -3.67 -2.52 -23.01
C GLU A 115 -2.68 -1.73 -22.15
N GLY A 116 -3.00 -0.46 -21.91
CA GLY A 116 -2.20 0.45 -21.10
C GLY A 116 -2.48 0.39 -19.60
N ILE A 117 -3.48 -0.37 -19.14
CA ILE A 117 -3.82 -0.48 -17.73
C ILE A 117 -2.65 -1.08 -16.94
N ARG A 118 -2.42 -0.59 -15.72
CA ARG A 118 -1.35 -1.09 -14.82
C ARG A 118 -1.92 -1.33 -13.45
N ILE A 119 -1.74 -2.56 -12.95
CA ILE A 119 -2.30 -3.04 -11.69
C ILE A 119 -1.19 -3.53 -10.80
N ALA A 120 -1.19 -3.08 -9.55
CA ALA A 120 -0.30 -3.55 -8.49
C ALA A 120 -1.09 -4.16 -7.34
N ASP A 121 -0.50 -5.16 -6.68
CA ASP A 121 -1.02 -5.72 -5.45
C ASP A 121 -0.64 -4.86 -4.24
N TYR A 122 -1.65 -4.41 -3.48
CA TYR A 122 -1.52 -3.70 -2.20
C TYR A 122 -2.24 -4.46 -1.06
N GLY A 123 -2.46 -5.76 -1.21
CA GLY A 123 -3.35 -6.56 -0.37
C GLY A 123 -2.73 -7.22 0.85
N THR A 124 -1.41 -7.14 1.08
CA THR A 124 -0.71 -7.89 2.14
C THR A 124 -1.37 -7.76 3.51
N ARG A 125 -1.68 -6.53 3.96
CA ARG A 125 -2.20 -6.26 5.31
C ARG A 125 -3.61 -6.80 5.58
N ARG A 126 -4.39 -7.07 4.52
CA ARG A 126 -5.77 -7.56 4.63
C ARG A 126 -6.00 -8.85 3.86
N ARG A 127 -4.95 -9.58 3.53
CA ARG A 127 -5.04 -10.86 2.81
C ARG A 127 -5.88 -11.89 3.58
N PHE A 128 -6.57 -12.75 2.87
CA PHE A 128 -7.28 -13.88 3.47
C PHE A 128 -6.33 -14.83 4.20
N SER A 129 -5.28 -15.27 3.50
CA SER A 129 -4.20 -16.08 4.04
C SER A 129 -2.91 -15.86 3.26
N ARG A 130 -1.77 -16.28 3.84
CA ARG A 130 -0.47 -16.22 3.18
C ARG A 130 -0.46 -17.04 1.89
N LEU A 131 -0.98 -18.26 1.94
CA LEU A 131 -0.99 -19.17 0.79
C LEU A 131 -1.89 -18.66 -0.34
N TRP A 132 -3.08 -18.17 0.00
CA TRP A 132 -3.99 -17.58 -0.97
C TRP A 132 -3.40 -16.34 -1.65
N HIS A 133 -2.78 -15.46 -0.89
CA HIS A 133 -2.13 -14.27 -1.45
C HIS A 133 -1.03 -14.64 -2.45
N GLU A 134 -0.22 -15.65 -2.13
CA GLU A 134 0.83 -16.16 -3.02
C GLU A 134 0.25 -16.72 -4.33
N GLU A 135 -0.84 -17.52 -4.23
CA GLU A 135 -1.55 -18.06 -5.39
C GLU A 135 -2.11 -16.92 -6.29
N VAL A 136 -2.71 -15.90 -5.68
CA VAL A 136 -3.22 -14.72 -6.39
C VAL A 136 -2.11 -14.01 -7.17
N LEU A 137 -0.95 -13.79 -6.56
CA LEU A 137 0.17 -13.12 -7.22
C LEU A 137 0.72 -13.92 -8.40
N GLN A 138 0.86 -15.23 -8.23
CA GLN A 138 1.31 -16.11 -9.32
C GLN A 138 0.31 -16.12 -10.48
N THR A 139 -0.98 -16.19 -10.18
CA THR A 139 -2.05 -16.12 -11.18
C THR A 139 -2.07 -14.76 -11.90
N CYS A 140 -1.96 -13.66 -11.17
CA CYS A 140 -1.86 -12.33 -11.79
C CYS A 140 -0.64 -12.21 -12.70
N LYS A 141 0.53 -12.65 -12.25
CA LYS A 141 1.76 -12.64 -13.06
C LYS A 141 1.59 -13.44 -14.37
N ALA A 142 1.02 -14.64 -14.27
CA ALA A 142 0.85 -15.52 -15.41
C ALA A 142 -0.18 -15.01 -16.44
N ARG A 143 -1.30 -14.47 -15.96
CA ARG A 143 -2.44 -14.09 -16.82
C ARG A 143 -2.39 -12.65 -17.32
N LEU A 144 -1.91 -11.74 -16.52
CA LEU A 144 -1.91 -10.30 -16.84
C LEU A 144 -0.63 -9.86 -17.57
N GLY A 145 0.48 -10.61 -17.42
CA GLY A 145 1.75 -10.22 -18.04
C GLY A 145 2.15 -8.78 -17.75
N PRO A 146 2.33 -7.91 -18.77
CA PRO A 146 2.74 -6.52 -18.57
C PRO A 146 1.72 -5.63 -17.84
N ILE A 147 0.45 -6.04 -17.78
CA ILE A 147 -0.60 -5.32 -17.04
C ILE A 147 -0.34 -5.40 -15.53
N PHE A 148 0.21 -6.53 -15.04
CA PHE A 148 0.58 -6.69 -13.64
C PHE A 148 1.90 -5.98 -13.34
N ALA A 149 1.82 -4.79 -12.79
CA ALA A 149 2.97 -3.93 -12.55
C ALA A 149 3.84 -4.43 -11.38
N GLY A 150 3.25 -5.11 -10.36
CA GLY A 150 4.02 -5.59 -9.22
C GLY A 150 3.23 -5.81 -7.95
N THR A 151 3.94 -5.98 -6.85
CA THR A 151 3.38 -6.18 -5.51
C THR A 151 4.05 -5.29 -4.46
N SER A 152 3.29 -4.87 -3.46
CA SER A 152 3.84 -4.19 -2.27
C SER A 152 4.53 -5.15 -1.29
N ASN A 153 4.46 -6.46 -1.52
CA ASN A 153 5.12 -7.46 -0.69
C ASN A 153 6.52 -7.78 -1.22
N VAL A 154 7.54 -7.20 -0.60
CA VAL A 154 8.94 -7.32 -1.03
C VAL A 154 9.45 -8.78 -1.00
N MET A 155 8.98 -9.60 -0.06
CA MET A 155 9.35 -11.01 0.01
C MET A 155 8.80 -11.79 -1.20
N TYR A 156 7.53 -11.61 -1.55
CA TYR A 156 6.96 -12.23 -2.74
C TYR A 156 7.57 -11.69 -4.03
N ALA A 157 7.88 -10.39 -4.07
CA ALA A 157 8.60 -9.80 -5.18
C ALA A 157 9.93 -10.51 -5.43
N MET A 158 10.72 -10.72 -4.37
CA MET A 158 11.99 -11.44 -4.42
C MET A 158 11.82 -12.92 -4.84
N HIS A 159 10.85 -13.63 -4.25
CA HIS A 159 10.68 -15.06 -4.48
C HIS A 159 10.15 -15.40 -5.89
N HIS A 160 9.26 -14.55 -6.41
CA HIS A 160 8.57 -14.81 -7.67
C HIS A 160 9.08 -13.96 -8.83
N GLY A 161 10.13 -13.16 -8.64
CA GLY A 161 10.63 -12.26 -9.69
C GLY A 161 9.54 -11.28 -10.16
N ILE A 162 8.81 -10.69 -9.23
CA ILE A 162 7.79 -9.65 -9.43
C ILE A 162 8.41 -8.31 -9.02
N THR A 163 8.04 -7.21 -9.67
CA THR A 163 8.54 -5.89 -9.31
C THR A 163 7.99 -5.48 -7.94
N PRO A 164 8.84 -5.12 -6.95
CA PRO A 164 8.37 -4.53 -5.71
C PRO A 164 7.93 -3.09 -5.96
N LEU A 165 6.75 -2.75 -5.47
CA LEU A 165 6.16 -1.43 -5.62
C LEU A 165 5.74 -0.90 -4.26
N GLY A 166 5.91 0.40 -4.08
CA GLY A 166 5.49 1.08 -2.87
C GLY A 166 5.29 2.57 -3.14
N THR A 167 4.56 3.19 -2.24
CA THR A 167 4.32 4.64 -2.27
C THR A 167 4.47 5.20 -0.86
N MET A 168 4.32 6.51 -0.73
CA MET A 168 4.33 7.22 0.54
C MET A 168 3.23 6.70 1.48
N ALA A 169 3.56 6.46 2.74
CA ALA A 169 2.62 6.00 3.76
C ALA A 169 1.96 7.18 4.50
N HIS A 170 0.71 7.00 4.96
CA HIS A 170 0.02 7.97 5.81
C HIS A 170 0.82 8.27 7.09
N GLU A 171 1.30 7.23 7.76
CA GLU A 171 2.07 7.34 8.99
C GLU A 171 3.31 8.23 8.84
N TYR A 172 3.97 8.21 7.67
CA TYR A 172 5.10 9.08 7.39
C TYR A 172 4.72 10.56 7.47
N LEU A 173 3.67 10.98 6.73
CA LEU A 173 3.21 12.36 6.76
C LEU A 173 2.61 12.75 8.12
N GLN A 174 1.96 11.82 8.81
CA GLN A 174 1.48 12.04 10.18
C GLN A 174 2.65 12.28 11.15
N ALA A 175 3.72 11.50 11.06
CA ALA A 175 4.92 11.69 11.89
C ALA A 175 5.62 13.03 11.60
N CYS A 176 5.54 13.53 10.37
CA CYS A 176 6.09 14.84 10.02
C CYS A 176 5.49 16.00 10.85
N GLN A 177 4.31 15.82 11.47
CA GLN A 177 3.75 16.81 12.40
C GLN A 177 4.62 17.01 13.64
N ALA A 178 5.28 15.95 14.10
CA ALA A 178 6.20 16.03 15.24
C ALA A 178 7.64 16.31 14.82
N LEU A 179 8.02 15.94 13.59
CA LEU A 179 9.39 16.08 13.08
C LEU A 179 9.63 17.40 12.35
N GLY A 180 8.58 18.00 11.81
CA GLY A 180 8.66 19.25 11.04
C GLY A 180 8.79 20.49 11.90
N PRO A 181 9.23 21.61 11.33
CA PRO A 181 9.46 22.86 12.07
C PRO A 181 8.17 23.54 12.53
N ARG A 182 7.05 23.35 11.82
CA ARG A 182 5.74 23.94 12.11
C ARG A 182 4.62 23.05 11.60
N LEU A 183 3.51 22.95 12.35
CA LEU A 183 2.36 22.15 11.95
C LEU A 183 1.75 22.56 10.59
N ARG A 184 1.70 23.87 10.29
CA ARG A 184 1.16 24.34 9.00
C ARG A 184 2.01 23.90 7.78
N ASP A 185 3.30 23.67 7.99
CA ASP A 185 4.26 23.37 6.93
C ASP A 185 4.59 21.86 6.86
N THR A 186 3.88 21.05 7.65
CA THR A 186 4.14 19.61 7.81
C THR A 186 4.17 18.85 6.49
N GLN A 187 3.20 19.12 5.62
CA GLN A 187 3.08 18.42 4.33
C GLN A 187 4.22 18.80 3.38
N VAL A 188 4.55 20.10 3.31
CA VAL A 188 5.69 20.61 2.54
C VAL A 188 6.99 20.00 3.05
N PHE A 189 7.21 20.02 4.37
CA PHE A 189 8.39 19.38 5.00
C PHE A 189 8.48 17.89 4.65
N GLY A 190 7.35 17.17 4.68
CA GLY A 190 7.30 15.76 4.31
C GLY A 190 7.68 15.53 2.84
N PHE A 191 7.14 16.31 1.91
CA PHE A 191 7.44 16.20 0.48
C PHE A 191 8.90 16.56 0.17
N GLU A 192 9.44 17.62 0.77
CA GLU A 192 10.86 17.99 0.61
C GLU A 192 11.79 16.91 1.16
N THR A 193 11.48 16.37 2.34
CA THR A 193 12.29 15.32 2.97
C THR A 193 12.28 14.05 2.12
N TRP A 194 11.11 13.66 1.61
CA TRP A 194 10.96 12.50 0.71
C TRP A 194 11.76 12.69 -0.59
N ALA A 195 11.63 13.84 -1.22
CA ALA A 195 12.35 14.16 -2.45
C ALA A 195 13.88 14.17 -2.25
N ARG A 196 14.34 14.67 -1.10
CA ARG A 196 15.76 14.66 -0.72
C ARG A 196 16.28 13.25 -0.48
N GLU A 197 15.47 12.41 0.16
CA GLU A 197 15.84 11.02 0.47
C GLU A 197 15.93 10.18 -0.80
N TYR A 198 14.90 10.22 -1.64
CA TYR A 198 14.75 9.32 -2.78
C TYR A 198 15.24 9.90 -4.11
N ARG A 199 15.55 11.19 -4.17
CA ARG A 199 16.19 11.87 -5.34
C ARG A 199 15.46 11.60 -6.67
N GLY A 200 14.14 11.60 -6.66
CA GLY A 200 13.28 11.36 -7.83
C GLY A 200 12.77 9.94 -7.96
N ASP A 201 13.28 8.96 -7.19
CA ASP A 201 12.65 7.65 -7.08
C ASP A 201 11.42 7.72 -6.14
N LEU A 202 10.51 6.75 -6.26
CA LEU A 202 9.28 6.66 -5.47
C LEU A 202 8.43 7.95 -5.50
N GLY A 203 8.38 8.60 -6.65
CA GLY A 203 7.83 9.94 -6.88
C GLY A 203 6.31 10.03 -6.89
N ILE A 204 5.59 9.25 -6.08
CA ILE A 204 4.13 9.30 -5.96
C ILE A 204 3.72 9.90 -4.61
N ALA A 205 3.22 11.14 -4.64
CA ALA A 205 2.79 11.86 -3.45
C ALA A 205 1.43 11.35 -2.94
N LEU A 206 1.28 11.20 -1.63
CA LEU A 206 -0.01 10.84 -1.00
C LEU A 206 -0.83 12.10 -0.77
N SER A 207 -2.11 12.12 -1.19
CA SER A 207 -2.89 13.34 -1.30
C SER A 207 -3.95 13.56 -0.22
N ASP A 208 -4.24 12.56 0.64
CA ASP A 208 -5.43 12.60 1.49
C ASP A 208 -5.16 12.75 2.99
N VAL A 209 -3.89 12.73 3.45
CA VAL A 209 -3.54 12.79 4.88
C VAL A 209 -4.12 14.02 5.58
N TYR A 210 -4.11 15.16 4.90
CA TYR A 210 -4.67 16.44 5.39
C TYR A 210 -5.87 16.92 4.56
N GLY A 211 -6.36 16.03 3.66
CA GLY A 211 -7.45 16.31 2.73
C GLY A 211 -7.01 17.05 1.47
N MET A 212 -7.80 16.86 0.40
CA MET A 212 -7.45 17.32 -0.96
C MET A 212 -7.20 18.82 -1.06
N ASN A 213 -7.94 19.65 -0.32
CA ASN A 213 -7.74 21.12 -0.36
C ASN A 213 -6.37 21.52 0.19
N ALA A 214 -5.94 20.92 1.30
CA ALA A 214 -4.62 21.15 1.86
C ALA A 214 -3.52 20.61 0.94
N PHE A 215 -3.74 19.43 0.34
CA PHE A 215 -2.82 18.86 -0.61
C PHE A 215 -2.59 19.80 -1.81
N LEU A 216 -3.63 20.25 -2.48
CA LEU A 216 -3.52 21.13 -3.65
C LEU A 216 -2.89 22.49 -3.32
N ARG A 217 -3.13 23.03 -2.12
CA ARG A 217 -2.48 24.26 -1.65
C ARG A 217 -0.97 24.09 -1.54
N ASP A 218 -0.53 22.97 -0.98
CA ASP A 218 0.87 22.71 -0.62
C ASP A 218 1.67 22.04 -1.75
N PHE A 219 0.97 21.36 -2.68
CA PHE A 219 1.55 20.69 -3.85
C PHE A 219 1.65 21.68 -5.02
N ASP A 220 2.50 22.67 -4.86
CA ASP A 220 2.70 23.77 -5.80
C ASP A 220 3.40 23.35 -7.10
N MET A 221 3.72 24.30 -7.97
CA MET A 221 4.41 24.05 -9.24
C MET A 221 5.75 23.30 -9.05
N TYR A 222 6.47 23.54 -7.97
CA TYR A 222 7.73 22.83 -7.69
C TYR A 222 7.49 21.35 -7.49
N PHE A 223 6.55 20.98 -6.62
CA PHE A 223 6.22 19.58 -6.37
C PHE A 223 5.49 18.94 -7.56
N CYS A 224 4.61 19.68 -8.25
CA CYS A 224 3.98 19.21 -9.48
C CYS A 224 5.00 18.80 -10.55
N LYS A 225 6.15 19.50 -10.64
CA LYS A 225 7.22 19.13 -11.55
C LYS A 225 8.09 18.00 -11.02
N LEU A 226 8.38 18.02 -9.71
CA LEU A 226 9.34 17.11 -9.06
C LEU A 226 8.79 15.68 -8.95
N PHE A 227 7.53 15.52 -8.53
CA PHE A 227 6.90 14.22 -8.35
C PHE A 227 6.38 13.65 -9.68
N ASP A 228 6.43 12.32 -9.82
CA ASP A 228 5.91 11.61 -10.98
C ASP A 228 4.38 11.56 -11.02
N GLY A 229 3.74 11.79 -9.88
CA GLY A 229 2.30 11.78 -9.75
C GLY A 229 1.80 11.84 -8.31
N ALA A 230 0.53 11.52 -8.12
CA ALA A 230 -0.08 11.46 -6.81
C ALA A 230 -1.00 10.24 -6.67
N ARG A 231 -1.29 9.87 -5.41
CA ARG A 231 -2.13 8.72 -5.04
C ARG A 231 -3.41 9.18 -4.38
N HIS A 232 -4.54 8.68 -4.90
CA HIS A 232 -5.86 8.69 -4.30
C HIS A 232 -5.98 7.52 -3.31
N ASP A 233 -6.37 7.80 -2.07
CA ASP A 233 -6.58 6.76 -1.06
C ASP A 233 -7.85 7.01 -0.21
N SER A 234 -8.66 8.00 -0.55
CA SER A 234 -9.98 8.25 0.02
C SER A 234 -10.81 9.26 -0.79
N GLY A 235 -12.13 9.18 -0.65
CA GLY A 235 -13.10 10.06 -1.31
C GLY A 235 -13.51 9.59 -2.71
N ASP A 236 -14.18 10.46 -3.47
CA ASP A 236 -14.61 10.16 -4.84
C ASP A 236 -13.41 10.17 -5.79
N PRO A 237 -13.07 9.03 -6.43
CA PRO A 237 -11.90 8.94 -7.30
C PRO A 237 -12.04 9.75 -8.59
N PHE A 238 -13.26 9.95 -9.11
CA PHE A 238 -13.48 10.75 -10.31
C PHE A 238 -13.28 12.23 -10.02
N GLU A 239 -13.88 12.75 -8.94
CA GLU A 239 -13.67 14.13 -8.50
C GLU A 239 -12.19 14.40 -8.23
N TRP A 240 -11.52 13.49 -7.51
CA TRP A 240 -10.11 13.60 -7.21
C TRP A 240 -9.26 13.69 -8.49
N GLY A 241 -9.50 12.82 -9.47
CA GLY A 241 -8.77 12.81 -10.73
C GLY A 241 -8.95 14.08 -11.52
N GLU A 242 -10.20 14.59 -11.63
CA GLU A 242 -10.49 15.86 -12.31
C GLU A 242 -9.78 17.05 -11.64
N ARG A 243 -9.85 17.13 -10.32
CA ARG A 243 -9.21 18.21 -9.54
C ARG A 243 -7.69 18.18 -9.67
N LEU A 244 -7.08 17.00 -9.66
CA LEU A 244 -5.63 16.88 -9.78
C LEU A 244 -5.16 17.25 -11.20
N ILE A 245 -5.87 16.82 -12.24
CA ILE A 245 -5.56 17.20 -13.63
C ILE A 245 -5.64 18.73 -13.79
N ALA A 246 -6.74 19.34 -13.34
CA ALA A 246 -6.92 20.79 -13.40
C ALA A 246 -5.81 21.52 -12.62
N HIS A 247 -5.35 20.95 -11.50
CA HIS A 247 -4.25 21.50 -10.71
C HIS A 247 -2.91 21.45 -11.46
N TYR A 248 -2.59 20.35 -12.14
CA TYR A 248 -1.40 20.29 -12.99
C TYR A 248 -1.44 21.33 -14.11
N GLU A 249 -2.58 21.45 -14.81
CA GLU A 249 -2.77 22.44 -15.87
C GLU A 249 -2.60 23.88 -15.35
N ALA A 250 -3.20 24.21 -14.19
CA ALA A 250 -3.04 25.52 -13.55
C ALA A 250 -1.58 25.82 -13.18
N ASN A 251 -0.81 24.80 -12.82
CA ASN A 251 0.63 24.90 -12.53
C ASN A 251 1.51 24.75 -13.79
N ARG A 252 0.94 24.79 -15.00
CA ARG A 252 1.67 24.68 -16.29
C ARG A 252 2.49 23.38 -16.39
N VAL A 253 1.94 22.29 -15.89
CA VAL A 253 2.49 20.94 -16.00
C VAL A 253 1.54 20.11 -16.86
N ASP A 254 2.06 19.47 -17.91
CA ASP A 254 1.26 18.57 -18.74
C ASP A 254 0.87 17.31 -17.94
N PRO A 255 -0.44 17.10 -17.67
CA PRO A 255 -0.91 15.94 -16.92
C PRO A 255 -0.55 14.60 -17.56
N LYS A 256 -0.35 14.55 -18.90
CA LYS A 256 0.05 13.33 -19.62
C LYS A 256 1.44 12.82 -19.20
N THR A 257 2.25 13.68 -18.61
CA THR A 257 3.55 13.30 -18.05
C THR A 257 3.45 12.74 -16.63
N LYS A 258 2.27 12.84 -16.00
CA LYS A 258 2.02 12.50 -14.60
C LYS A 258 1.20 11.22 -14.45
N THR A 259 1.40 10.53 -13.32
CA THR A 259 0.68 9.30 -13.00
C THR A 259 -0.36 9.55 -11.92
N LEU A 260 -1.61 9.23 -12.21
CA LEU A 260 -2.68 9.14 -11.23
C LEU A 260 -2.74 7.70 -10.72
N VAL A 261 -2.44 7.52 -9.43
CA VAL A 261 -2.53 6.21 -8.78
C VAL A 261 -3.79 6.15 -7.95
N PHE A 262 -4.69 5.22 -8.26
CA PHE A 262 -5.90 4.96 -7.48
C PHE A 262 -5.69 3.74 -6.60
N SER A 263 -6.04 3.82 -5.29
CA SER A 263 -5.79 2.71 -4.37
C SER A 263 -6.86 2.50 -3.28
N ASP A 264 -7.91 3.31 -3.24
CA ASP A 264 -8.98 3.13 -2.26
C ASP A 264 -10.15 2.31 -2.82
N ALA A 265 -10.57 1.30 -2.03
CA ALA A 265 -11.78 0.49 -2.25
C ALA A 265 -12.02 0.00 -3.69
N LEU A 266 -10.95 -0.17 -4.47
CA LEU A 266 -11.04 -0.49 -5.90
C LEU A 266 -11.65 -1.86 -6.15
N THR A 267 -12.60 -1.87 -7.10
CA THR A 267 -13.07 -3.07 -7.79
C THR A 267 -12.61 -3.06 -9.25
N PHE A 268 -12.57 -4.21 -9.90
CA PHE A 268 -12.17 -4.28 -11.31
C PHE A 268 -13.09 -3.48 -12.24
N PRO A 269 -14.45 -3.50 -12.10
CA PRO A 269 -15.32 -2.63 -12.88
C PRO A 269 -15.03 -1.14 -12.68
N LEU A 270 -14.82 -0.69 -11.43
CA LEU A 270 -14.47 0.72 -11.15
C LEU A 270 -13.13 1.11 -11.78
N MET A 271 -12.16 0.22 -11.73
CA MET A 271 -10.86 0.40 -12.37
C MET A 271 -10.99 0.65 -13.89
N VAL A 272 -11.82 -0.15 -14.58
CA VAL A 272 -12.06 0.02 -16.01
C VAL A 272 -12.69 1.39 -16.31
N GLN A 273 -13.67 1.81 -15.50
CA GLN A 273 -14.32 3.13 -15.65
C GLN A 273 -13.32 4.27 -15.45
N LEU A 274 -12.50 4.21 -14.40
CA LEU A 274 -11.47 5.22 -14.13
C LEU A 274 -10.42 5.27 -15.24
N TYR A 275 -9.98 4.10 -15.70
CA TYR A 275 -9.04 4.03 -16.81
C TYR A 275 -9.60 4.66 -18.08
N GLN A 276 -10.83 4.30 -18.48
CA GLN A 276 -11.50 4.89 -19.64
C GLN A 276 -11.69 6.41 -19.51
N ARG A 277 -11.96 6.91 -18.30
CA ARG A 277 -12.15 8.35 -18.04
C ARG A 277 -10.88 9.16 -18.22
N PHE A 278 -9.72 8.63 -17.78
CA PHE A 278 -8.52 9.43 -17.62
C PHE A 278 -7.35 9.05 -18.54
N ARG A 279 -7.36 7.90 -19.21
CA ARG A 279 -6.22 7.37 -20.00
C ARG A 279 -5.66 8.31 -21.06
N ASP A 280 -6.52 9.15 -21.66
CA ASP A 280 -6.10 10.09 -22.70
C ASP A 280 -5.55 11.40 -22.14
N ARG A 281 -5.66 11.59 -20.83
CA ARG A 281 -5.33 12.83 -20.12
C ARG A 281 -4.15 12.68 -19.15
N ALA A 282 -3.89 11.48 -18.62
CA ALA A 282 -2.80 11.19 -17.69
C ALA A 282 -2.38 9.72 -17.80
N ARG A 283 -1.24 9.36 -17.18
CA ARG A 283 -0.88 7.96 -16.96
C ARG A 283 -1.68 7.43 -15.77
N ILE A 284 -2.19 6.20 -15.87
CA ILE A 284 -3.09 5.64 -14.85
C ILE A 284 -2.51 4.35 -14.32
N ALA A 285 -2.48 4.22 -13.00
CA ALA A 285 -2.09 3.00 -12.31
C ALA A 285 -3.04 2.72 -11.13
N PHE A 286 -3.17 1.43 -10.78
CA PHE A 286 -4.09 0.97 -9.75
C PHE A 286 -3.35 0.12 -8.72
N GLY A 287 -3.59 0.41 -7.43
CA GLY A 287 -3.16 -0.43 -6.32
C GLY A 287 -4.38 -1.12 -5.71
N ILE A 288 -4.50 -2.44 -5.89
CA ILE A 288 -5.66 -3.18 -5.39
C ILE A 288 -5.27 -3.97 -4.14
N GLY A 289 -6.03 -3.76 -3.07
CA GLY A 289 -5.82 -4.43 -1.79
C GLY A 289 -6.79 -5.61 -1.58
N THR A 290 -7.74 -5.41 -0.68
CA THR A 290 -8.69 -6.41 -0.20
C THR A 290 -9.43 -7.15 -1.31
N ASN A 291 -9.93 -6.43 -2.31
CA ASN A 291 -10.67 -7.01 -3.44
C ASN A 291 -9.82 -7.92 -4.34
N LEU A 292 -8.50 -7.93 -4.18
CA LEU A 292 -7.62 -8.86 -4.88
C LEU A 292 -7.24 -10.06 -3.99
N THR A 293 -6.83 -9.81 -2.75
CA THR A 293 -6.22 -10.83 -1.88
C THR A 293 -7.15 -11.40 -0.82
N ASN A 294 -8.39 -10.90 -0.73
CA ASN A 294 -9.38 -11.34 0.25
C ASN A 294 -10.81 -11.30 -0.32
N ASP A 295 -11.03 -12.03 -1.43
CA ASP A 295 -12.35 -12.17 -2.03
C ASP A 295 -12.62 -13.63 -2.38
N LEU A 296 -12.92 -14.42 -1.33
CA LEU A 296 -13.34 -15.81 -1.43
C LEU A 296 -14.84 -15.97 -1.14
N GLY A 297 -15.63 -14.88 -1.15
CA GLY A 297 -17.06 -14.90 -0.81
C GLY A 297 -17.35 -14.59 0.66
N TYR A 298 -16.34 -14.38 1.47
CA TYR A 298 -16.48 -13.98 2.88
C TYR A 298 -16.37 -12.47 3.03
N VAL A 299 -17.00 -11.92 4.06
CA VAL A 299 -16.89 -10.49 4.38
C VAL A 299 -15.49 -10.20 4.95
N PRO A 300 -14.65 -9.38 4.31
CA PRO A 300 -13.33 -9.09 4.80
C PRO A 300 -13.37 -8.16 6.01
N LEU A 301 -12.39 -8.31 6.91
CA LEU A 301 -12.18 -7.36 8.00
C LEU A 301 -11.69 -6.02 7.45
N GLN A 302 -12.34 -4.93 7.88
CA GLN A 302 -11.97 -3.55 7.52
C GLN A 302 -11.08 -2.91 8.60
N ILE A 303 -10.01 -3.63 8.98
CA ILE A 303 -9.11 -3.21 10.06
C ILE A 303 -7.97 -2.33 9.55
N VAL A 304 -7.57 -1.38 10.39
CA VAL A 304 -6.43 -0.49 10.17
C VAL A 304 -5.69 -0.26 11.50
N ILE A 305 -4.39 0.00 11.41
CA ILE A 305 -3.60 0.57 12.51
C ILE A 305 -3.23 1.99 12.12
N LYS A 306 -3.43 2.95 13.00
CA LYS A 306 -3.08 4.36 12.76
C LYS A 306 -2.30 4.92 13.94
N MET A 307 -1.36 5.83 13.62
CA MET A 307 -0.69 6.63 14.65
C MET A 307 -1.70 7.58 15.29
N VAL A 308 -1.87 7.48 16.59
CA VAL A 308 -2.79 8.33 17.39
C VAL A 308 -2.04 9.27 18.31
N ARG A 309 -0.75 9.06 18.51
CA ARG A 309 0.12 9.92 19.31
C ARG A 309 1.57 9.77 18.84
N CYS A 310 2.24 10.91 18.70
CA CYS A 310 3.66 11.04 18.44
C CYS A 310 4.29 12.06 19.41
#